data_f6a582484879f481741b5829897554ce
#
_entry.id   f6a582484879f481741b5829897554ce
#
_cell.length_a   1.000
_cell.length_b   1.000
_cell.length_c   1.000
_cell.angle_alpha   90.00
_cell.angle_beta   90.00
_cell.angle_gamma   90.00
#
_symmetry.space_group_name_H-M   'P 1'
#
loop_
_entity.id
_entity.type
_entity.pdbx_description
1 polymer ?
#
loop_
_entity_poly.entity_id
_entity_poly.type
_entity_poly.pdbx_seq_one_letter_code
_entity_poly.pdbx_strand_id
1 'polypeptide(L)'
;MSDEFLSQLVTGYLKIQKEQYSEASYHFNKMLYSEHNPNDDDILWIAKSHIYKKLGHKEESKTCMKMVTDALENTEIYKNIGLKSP
;
A
#
# COMPACT_ATOMS: atom_id res chain seq x y z
N MET A 1 10.25 -2.57 -10.47
CA MET A 1 10.54 -2.05 -9.13
C MET A 1 12.05 -1.94 -8.97
N SER A 2 12.55 -0.79 -8.53
CA SER A 2 13.99 -0.60 -8.35
C SER A 2 14.47 -1.35 -7.09
N ASP A 3 15.77 -1.66 -7.06
CA ASP A 3 16.36 -2.32 -5.90
C ASP A 3 16.25 -1.46 -4.66
N GLU A 4 16.40 -0.14 -4.80
CA GLU A 4 16.27 0.79 -3.69
C GLU A 4 14.85 0.79 -3.15
N PHE A 5 13.84 0.83 -4.02
CA PHE A 5 12.44 0.78 -3.61
C PHE A 5 12.14 -0.53 -2.89
N LEU A 6 12.61 -1.65 -3.43
CA LEU A 6 12.39 -2.95 -2.81
C LEU A 6 13.04 -3.03 -1.42
N SER A 7 14.24 -2.50 -1.28
CA SER A 7 14.94 -2.47 0.00
C SER A 7 14.15 -1.66 1.04
N GLN A 8 13.64 -0.50 0.65
CA GLN A 8 12.83 0.33 1.53
C GLN A 8 11.51 -0.36 1.91
N LEU A 9 10.90 -1.05 0.95
CA LEU A 9 9.67 -1.79 1.19
C LEU A 9 9.89 -2.89 2.23
N VAL A 10 10.98 -3.65 2.10
CA VAL A 10 11.32 -4.70 3.06
C VAL A 10 11.55 -4.09 4.44
N THR A 11 12.27 -2.98 4.51
CA THR A 11 12.51 -2.29 5.78
C THR A 11 11.20 -1.91 6.47
N GLY A 12 10.25 -1.37 5.71
CA GLY A 12 8.94 -1.00 6.25
C GLY A 12 8.17 -2.20 6.77
N TYR A 13 8.16 -3.30 6.03
CA TYR A 13 7.47 -4.51 6.45
C TYR A 13 8.12 -5.16 7.68
N LEU A 14 9.44 -5.07 7.81
CA LEU A 14 10.12 -5.55 9.02
C LEU A 14 9.68 -4.76 10.24
N LYS A 15 9.45 -3.45 10.09
CA LYS A 15 8.92 -2.62 11.18
C LYS A 15 7.52 -3.04 11.57
N ILE A 16 6.68 -3.41 10.61
CA ILE A 16 5.34 -3.94 10.88
C ILE A 16 5.44 -5.24 11.68
N GLN A 17 6.33 -6.14 11.31
CA GLN A 17 6.52 -7.41 12.02
C GLN A 17 6.97 -7.20 13.47
N LYS A 18 7.73 -6.14 13.72
CA LYS A 18 8.20 -5.78 15.07
C LYS A 18 7.18 -4.94 15.82
N GLU A 19 5.99 -4.77 15.26
CA GLU A 19 4.91 -3.97 15.85
C GLU A 19 5.27 -2.51 16.04
N GLN A 20 6.21 -2.01 15.24
CA GLN A 20 6.61 -0.61 15.22
C GLN A 20 5.76 0.15 14.21
N TYR A 21 4.46 0.22 14.47
CA TYR A 21 3.49 0.71 13.48
C TYR A 21 3.65 2.19 13.16
N SER A 22 3.95 3.03 14.15
CA SER A 22 4.16 4.45 13.91
C SER A 22 5.37 4.70 13.01
N GLU A 23 6.44 3.97 13.26
CA GLU A 23 7.66 4.08 12.45
C GLU A 23 7.43 3.54 11.04
N ALA A 24 6.70 2.44 10.93
CA ALA A 24 6.36 1.87 9.62
C ALA A 24 5.50 2.83 8.82
N SER A 25 4.51 3.44 9.45
CA SER A 25 3.63 4.42 8.80
C SER A 25 4.43 5.61 8.28
N TYR A 26 5.32 6.14 9.09
CA TYR A 26 6.20 7.24 8.69
C TYR A 26 7.06 6.84 7.49
N HIS A 27 7.61 5.63 7.53
CA HIS A 27 8.46 5.12 6.46
C HIS A 27 7.71 5.00 5.12
N PHE A 28 6.50 4.42 5.15
CA PHE A 28 5.71 4.28 3.93
C PHE A 28 5.19 5.62 3.42
N ASN A 29 4.86 6.57 4.31
CA ASN A 29 4.49 7.91 3.90
C ASN A 29 5.64 8.60 3.17
N LYS A 30 6.86 8.46 3.68
CA LYS A 30 8.06 9.01 3.01
C LYS A 30 8.21 8.41 1.62
N MET A 31 7.99 7.12 1.47
CA MET A 31 8.08 6.45 0.18
C MET A 31 7.06 7.00 -0.81
N LEU A 32 5.82 7.24 -0.36
CA LEU A 32 4.77 7.78 -1.22
C LEU A 32 5.10 9.19 -1.74
N TYR A 33 5.74 10.00 -0.91
CA TYR A 33 6.09 11.38 -1.28
C TYR A 33 7.46 11.49 -1.93
N SER A 34 8.22 10.40 -1.97
CA SER A 34 9.51 10.38 -2.67
C SER A 34 9.31 10.03 -4.13
N GLU A 35 10.29 10.38 -4.96
CA GLU A 35 10.25 10.01 -6.36
C GLU A 35 10.29 8.50 -6.53
N HIS A 36 9.28 7.95 -7.20
CA HIS A 36 9.18 6.52 -7.46
C HIS A 36 8.23 6.30 -8.64
N ASN A 37 8.18 5.06 -9.11
CA ASN A 37 7.26 4.68 -10.18
C ASN A 37 5.83 4.71 -9.66
N PRO A 38 4.91 5.50 -10.26
CA PRO A 38 3.51 5.54 -9.82
C PRO A 38 2.82 4.18 -9.82
N ASN A 39 3.28 3.24 -10.63
CA ASN A 39 2.70 1.90 -10.66
C ASN A 39 2.95 1.13 -9.37
N ASP A 40 3.89 1.59 -8.54
CA ASP A 40 4.21 0.95 -7.27
C ASP A 40 3.39 1.52 -6.09
N ASP A 41 2.54 2.52 -6.35
CA ASP A 41 1.70 3.13 -5.30
C ASP A 41 0.78 2.10 -4.63
N ASP A 42 0.25 1.16 -5.40
CA ASP A 42 -0.69 0.16 -4.86
C ASP A 42 -0.07 -0.63 -3.70
N ILE A 43 1.20 -1.00 -3.85
CA ILE A 43 1.92 -1.74 -2.81
C ILE A 43 2.00 -0.91 -1.54
N LEU A 44 2.25 0.39 -1.66
CA LEU A 44 2.35 1.30 -0.53
C LEU A 44 1.00 1.50 0.14
N TRP A 45 -0.09 1.62 -0.63
CA TRP A 45 -1.43 1.73 -0.07
C TRP A 45 -1.86 0.47 0.67
N ILE A 46 -1.50 -0.70 0.13
CA ILE A 46 -1.77 -1.98 0.79
C ILE A 46 -1.04 -2.03 2.14
N ALA A 47 0.22 -1.63 2.16
CA ALA A 47 1.01 -1.61 3.40
C ALA A 47 0.40 -0.67 4.43
N LYS A 48 -0.01 0.53 4.02
CA LYS A 48 -0.64 1.50 4.90
C LYS A 48 -1.97 0.98 5.44
N SER A 49 -2.77 0.33 4.60
CA SER A 49 -4.03 -0.29 5.03
C SER A 49 -3.77 -1.31 6.14
N HIS A 50 -2.75 -2.12 5.96
CA HIS A 50 -2.39 -3.14 6.95
C HIS A 50 -2.00 -2.52 8.30
N ILE A 51 -1.23 -1.44 8.26
CA ILE A 51 -0.82 -0.72 9.47
C ILE A 51 -2.04 -0.13 10.18
N TYR A 52 -2.92 0.54 9.46
CA TYR A 52 -4.12 1.13 10.05
C TYR A 52 -5.01 0.07 10.67
N LYS A 53 -5.14 -1.07 10.01
CA LYS A 53 -5.92 -2.18 10.55
C LYS A 53 -5.35 -2.67 11.88
N LYS A 54 -4.03 -2.80 11.97
CA LYS A 54 -3.35 -3.22 13.20
C LYS A 54 -3.52 -2.21 14.33
N LEU A 55 -3.60 -0.93 13.98
CA LEU A 55 -3.82 0.15 14.97
C LEU A 55 -5.28 0.31 15.35
N GLY A 56 -6.19 -0.43 14.73
CA GLY A 56 -7.62 -0.32 15.01
C GLY A 56 -8.31 0.82 14.26
N HIS A 57 -7.62 1.43 13.31
CA HIS A 57 -8.16 2.52 12.49
C HIS A 57 -8.84 1.95 11.24
N LYS A 58 -10.02 1.37 11.44
CA LYS A 58 -10.71 0.62 10.39
C LYS A 58 -11.11 1.47 9.20
N GLU A 59 -11.54 2.72 9.44
CA GLU A 59 -11.98 3.60 8.37
C GLU A 59 -10.82 4.00 7.47
N GLU A 60 -9.68 4.35 8.06
CA GLU A 60 -8.49 4.70 7.31
C GLU A 60 -7.98 3.50 6.52
N SER A 61 -8.06 2.30 7.11
CA SER A 61 -7.69 1.07 6.42
C SER A 61 -8.56 0.85 5.18
N LYS A 62 -9.87 1.01 5.32
CA LYS A 62 -10.80 0.86 4.19
C LYS A 62 -10.53 1.89 3.10
N THR A 63 -10.23 3.12 3.48
CA THR A 63 -9.91 4.18 2.52
C THR A 63 -8.67 3.82 1.71
N CYS A 64 -7.63 3.31 2.37
CA CYS A 64 -6.43 2.88 1.68
C CYS A 64 -6.70 1.74 0.69
N MET A 65 -7.49 0.75 1.10
CA MET A 65 -7.85 -0.37 0.22
C MET A 65 -8.72 0.09 -0.95
N LYS A 66 -9.56 1.09 -0.73
CA LYS A 66 -10.37 1.65 -1.82
C LYS A 66 -9.49 2.28 -2.90
N MET A 67 -8.39 2.93 -2.51
CA MET A 67 -7.45 3.48 -3.48
C MET A 67 -6.91 2.39 -4.40
N VAL A 68 -6.58 1.23 -3.83
CA VAL A 68 -6.08 0.08 -4.60
C VAL A 68 -7.18 -0.47 -5.51
N THR A 69 -8.38 -0.67 -4.97
CA THR A 69 -9.51 -1.22 -5.72
C THR A 69 -9.89 -0.34 -6.91
N ASP A 70 -9.94 0.98 -6.69
CA ASP A 70 -10.27 1.92 -7.76
C ASP A 70 -9.22 1.87 -8.88
N ALA A 71 -7.94 1.74 -8.51
CA ALA A 71 -6.86 1.62 -9.49
C ALA A 71 -6.99 0.34 -10.30
N LEU A 72 -7.29 -0.78 -9.64
CA LEU A 72 -7.46 -2.07 -10.32
C LEU A 72 -8.65 -2.05 -11.28
N GLU A 73 -9.75 -1.42 -10.91
CA GLU A 73 -10.95 -1.34 -11.76
C GLU A 73 -10.67 -0.58 -13.07
N ASN A 74 -9.66 0.25 -13.09
CA ASN A 74 -9.29 1.05 -14.25
C ASN A 74 -8.18 0.40 -15.09
N THR A 75 -7.75 -0.82 -14.76
CA THR A 75 -6.72 -1.50 -15.54
C THR A 75 -7.36 -2.37 -16.62
N GLU A 76 -6.62 -2.53 -17.72
CA GLU A 76 -7.04 -3.42 -18.80
C GLU A 76 -7.14 -4.87 -18.33
N ILE A 77 -6.21 -5.29 -17.49
CA ILE A 77 -6.20 -6.66 -16.96
C ILE A 77 -7.47 -6.94 -16.19
N TYR A 78 -7.86 -6.03 -15.32
CA TYR A 78 -9.07 -6.19 -14.51
C TYR A 78 -10.32 -6.28 -15.39
N LYS A 79 -10.40 -5.42 -16.40
CA LYS A 79 -11.53 -5.40 -17.33
C LYS A 79 -11.60 -6.69 -18.14
N ASN A 80 -10.44 -7.19 -18.59
CA ASN A 80 -10.35 -8.36 -19.44
C ASN A 80 -10.73 -9.65 -18.72
N ILE A 81 -10.44 -9.77 -17.43
CA ILE A 81 -10.80 -10.97 -16.67
C ILE A 81 -12.25 -10.92 -16.17
N GLY A 82 -12.92 -9.79 -16.39
CA GLY A 82 -14.35 -9.69 -16.09
C GLY A 82 -14.69 -9.66 -14.61
N LEU A 83 -13.72 -9.45 -13.75
CA LEU A 83 -13.97 -9.32 -12.31
C LEU A 83 -14.64 -7.98 -12.05
N LYS A 84 -15.82 -8.04 -11.46
CA LYS A 84 -16.57 -6.85 -11.10
C LYS A 84 -16.80 -6.86 -9.60
N SER A 85 -16.84 -5.64 -9.03
CA SER A 85 -17.26 -5.53 -7.64
C SER A 85 -18.68 -6.02 -7.51
N PRO A 86 -18.97 -6.81 -6.50
CA PRO A 86 -20.33 -7.30 -6.28
C PRO A 86 -21.32 -6.17 -5.99
#